data_d8cfc7b2b3c74a40ae9b1ca24b1e62f5
#
_entry.id   d8cfc7b2b3c74a40ae9b1ca24b1e62f5
#
_cell.length_a   1.000
_cell.length_b   1.000
_cell.length_c   1.000
_cell.angle_alpha   90.00
_cell.angle_beta   90.00
_cell.angle_gamma   90.00
#
_symmetry.space_group_name_H-M   'P 1'
#
loop_
_entity.id
_entity.type
_entity.pdbx_description
1 polymer ?
#
loop_
_entity_poly.entity_id
_entity_poly.type
_entity_poly.pdbx_seq_one_letter_code
_entity_poly.pdbx_strand_id
1 'polypeptide(L)'
;MNMKTAVLTLTGFEIQETPIPIINDNELLIKTLACGVCSGDLFVYQNRADFVATYNRLGHEASGEVIEVGRNVTAVKPGDIITALALPAYADYFVASAEGVVKLPQVINPTYALGEAVACCVHAANRFGTKPGDKLAIVGCGFMGLICMQLAKYQGASFICAIDPVVERREMSQRLGADVAYNPFETKSDAILAEHGEFDIVIEAAGVQSAVDLCTDLVAQHGRIILVGYHQSNNGLRTVNMERWNFKAIDVINGHVRRQNEKVAAMRQGMMLMQQGHITTEPLVTVYDFDEIEHAFRDLTRGTPGLFKAVLQMEKK
;
A
#
# COMPACT_ATOMS: atom_id res chain seq x y z
N MET A 1 29.45 -15.94 4.66
CA MET A 1 28.63 -15.39 5.78
C MET A 1 27.18 -15.77 5.55
N ASN A 2 26.44 -16.05 6.62
CA ASN A 2 25.01 -16.34 6.56
C ASN A 2 24.20 -15.15 7.05
N MET A 3 22.93 -15.11 6.69
CA MET A 3 21.93 -14.15 7.09
C MET A 3 20.65 -14.86 7.52
N LYS A 4 19.85 -14.22 8.37
CA LYS A 4 18.50 -14.68 8.67
C LYS A 4 17.56 -14.36 7.50
N THR A 5 16.70 -15.32 7.16
CA THR A 5 15.66 -15.18 6.13
C THR A 5 14.37 -15.83 6.63
N ALA A 6 13.25 -15.16 6.49
CA ALA A 6 11.95 -15.74 6.76
C ALA A 6 11.50 -16.59 5.57
N VAL A 7 11.20 -17.85 5.83
CA VAL A 7 10.72 -18.82 4.84
C VAL A 7 9.31 -19.26 5.23
N LEU A 8 8.38 -19.09 4.32
CA LEU A 8 7.00 -19.56 4.51
C LEU A 8 6.95 -21.07 4.32
N THR A 9 6.40 -21.78 5.31
CA THR A 9 6.17 -23.22 5.32
C THR A 9 4.67 -23.51 5.39
N LEU A 10 4.29 -24.78 5.36
CA LEU A 10 2.88 -25.19 5.55
C LEU A 10 2.34 -24.82 6.93
N THR A 11 3.20 -24.67 7.92
CA THR A 11 2.83 -24.34 9.30
C THR A 11 2.91 -22.84 9.64
N GLY A 12 3.52 -22.02 8.78
CA GLY A 12 3.72 -20.59 8.97
C GLY A 12 5.16 -20.19 8.63
N PHE A 13 5.61 -19.03 9.07
CA PHE A 13 6.98 -18.57 8.84
C PHE A 13 7.98 -19.24 9.79
N GLU A 14 9.14 -19.60 9.24
CA GLU A 14 10.32 -20.06 9.97
C GLU A 14 11.51 -19.17 9.61
N ILE A 15 12.29 -18.77 10.61
CA ILE A 15 13.55 -18.04 10.38
C ILE A 15 14.65 -19.08 10.12
N GLN A 16 15.27 -19.01 8.96
CA GLN A 16 16.34 -19.90 8.53
C GLN A 16 17.62 -19.11 8.24
N GLU A 17 18.77 -19.73 8.43
CA GLU A 17 20.05 -19.18 7.99
C GLU A 17 20.29 -19.54 6.51
N THR A 18 20.56 -18.54 5.70
CA THR A 18 20.87 -18.69 4.27
C THR A 18 22.12 -17.88 3.92
N PRO A 19 22.87 -18.26 2.88
CA PRO A 19 23.99 -17.45 2.41
C PRO A 19 23.55 -16.03 2.03
N ILE A 20 24.39 -15.04 2.35
CA ILE A 20 24.20 -13.68 1.84
C ILE A 20 24.28 -13.72 0.31
N PRO A 21 23.31 -13.12 -0.42
CA PRO A 21 23.29 -13.16 -1.87
C PRO A 21 24.47 -12.39 -2.48
N ILE A 22 24.91 -12.86 -3.64
CA ILE A 22 25.97 -12.21 -4.45
C ILE A 22 25.28 -11.33 -5.50
N ILE A 23 25.72 -10.09 -5.64
CA ILE A 23 25.19 -9.14 -6.62
C ILE A 23 25.90 -9.26 -7.97
N ASN A 24 25.18 -8.85 -9.03
CA ASN A 24 25.77 -8.63 -10.34
C ASN A 24 26.13 -7.16 -10.56
N ASP A 25 26.64 -6.83 -11.76
CA ASP A 25 27.17 -5.51 -12.10
C ASP A 25 26.16 -4.35 -12.01
N ASN A 26 24.86 -4.65 -12.06
CA ASN A 26 23.78 -3.65 -12.07
C ASN A 26 22.90 -3.71 -10.79
N GLU A 27 23.34 -4.46 -9.78
CA GLU A 27 22.58 -4.69 -8.56
C GLU A 27 23.26 -4.05 -7.34
N LEU A 28 22.49 -4.06 -6.26
CA LEU A 28 22.86 -3.55 -4.96
C LEU A 28 22.63 -4.65 -3.92
N LEU A 29 23.59 -4.85 -3.01
CA LEU A 29 23.35 -5.55 -1.76
C LEU A 29 22.91 -4.54 -0.70
N ILE A 30 21.77 -4.79 -0.08
CA ILE A 30 21.14 -3.86 0.85
C ILE A 30 20.92 -4.59 2.16
N LYS A 31 21.38 -3.99 3.28
CA LYS A 31 21.02 -4.42 4.63
C LYS A 31 19.60 -3.93 4.91
N THR A 32 18.69 -4.84 5.20
CA THR A 32 17.29 -4.51 5.48
C THR A 32 17.20 -3.76 6.80
N LEU A 33 16.55 -2.60 6.81
CA LEU A 33 16.19 -1.87 8.03
C LEU A 33 14.75 -2.15 8.43
N ALA A 34 13.85 -2.13 7.44
CA ALA A 34 12.44 -2.44 7.65
C ALA A 34 11.78 -2.95 6.37
N CYS A 35 10.73 -3.76 6.51
CA CYS A 35 9.92 -4.22 5.39
C CYS A 35 8.44 -4.28 5.78
N GLY A 36 7.58 -3.63 5.00
CA GLY A 36 6.12 -3.66 5.18
C GLY A 36 5.52 -5.00 4.77
N VAL A 37 4.40 -5.35 5.42
CA VAL A 37 3.60 -6.52 5.03
C VAL A 37 2.50 -6.08 4.08
N CYS A 38 2.54 -6.57 2.83
CA CYS A 38 1.54 -6.32 1.82
C CYS A 38 0.34 -7.27 1.96
N SER A 39 -0.84 -6.81 1.55
CA SER A 39 -2.01 -7.70 1.44
C SER A 39 -1.82 -8.85 0.44
N GLY A 40 -0.93 -8.70 -0.55
CA GLY A 40 -0.50 -9.78 -1.43
C GLY A 40 0.28 -10.86 -0.69
N ASP A 41 1.22 -10.48 0.18
CA ASP A 41 1.95 -11.44 1.03
C ASP A 41 1.01 -12.12 2.02
N LEU A 42 0.05 -11.39 2.58
CA LEU A 42 -0.96 -11.93 3.48
C LEU A 42 -1.84 -12.98 2.77
N PHE A 43 -2.21 -12.72 1.50
CA PHE A 43 -2.95 -13.70 0.69
C PHE A 43 -2.14 -14.99 0.47
N VAL A 44 -0.86 -14.88 0.13
CA VAL A 44 0.05 -16.04 0.00
C VAL A 44 0.15 -16.80 1.32
N TYR A 45 0.29 -16.10 2.45
CA TYR A 45 0.33 -16.70 3.77
C TYR A 45 -0.96 -17.47 4.11
N GLN A 46 -2.13 -16.90 3.83
CA GLN A 46 -3.43 -17.53 4.09
C GLN A 46 -3.70 -18.75 3.21
N ASN A 47 -3.18 -18.74 1.97
CA ASN A 47 -3.32 -19.81 0.98
C ASN A 47 -2.00 -20.58 0.78
N ARG A 48 -1.14 -20.63 1.78
CA ARG A 48 0.24 -21.11 1.69
C ARG A 48 0.39 -22.54 1.13
N ALA A 49 -0.63 -23.38 1.30
CA ALA A 49 -0.62 -24.72 0.73
C ALA A 49 -0.44 -24.73 -0.81
N ASP A 50 -0.93 -23.68 -1.47
CA ASP A 50 -0.84 -23.55 -2.93
C ASP A 50 0.47 -22.90 -3.40
N PHE A 51 1.20 -22.21 -2.49
CA PHE A 51 2.33 -21.36 -2.84
C PHE A 51 3.70 -21.83 -2.33
N VAL A 52 3.78 -22.49 -1.17
CA VAL A 52 5.07 -22.77 -0.51
C VAL A 52 6.06 -23.57 -1.35
N ALA A 53 5.59 -24.36 -2.31
CA ALA A 53 6.47 -25.15 -3.18
C ALA A 53 7.24 -24.28 -4.20
N THR A 54 6.71 -23.11 -4.58
CA THR A 54 7.26 -22.28 -5.66
C THR A 54 7.51 -20.84 -5.25
N TYR A 55 6.84 -20.36 -4.19
CA TYR A 55 6.85 -18.96 -3.77
C TYR A 55 6.77 -18.85 -2.24
N ASN A 56 7.91 -19.15 -1.57
CA ASN A 56 7.98 -19.24 -0.11
C ASN A 56 8.87 -18.15 0.54
N ARG A 57 9.44 -17.24 -0.23
CA ARG A 57 10.20 -16.09 0.26
C ARG A 57 9.49 -14.82 -0.18
N LEU A 58 9.04 -14.05 0.80
CA LEU A 58 8.16 -12.90 0.60
C LEU A 58 8.85 -11.59 1.03
N GLY A 59 8.08 -10.50 0.99
CA GLY A 59 8.52 -9.16 1.36
C GLY A 59 9.01 -8.36 0.16
N HIS A 60 8.34 -7.24 -0.11
CA HIS A 60 8.65 -6.39 -1.27
C HIS A 60 8.45 -4.88 -1.01
N GLU A 61 8.17 -4.49 0.23
CA GLU A 61 8.01 -3.09 0.64
C GLU A 61 9.18 -2.68 1.55
N ALA A 62 10.42 -2.85 1.05
CA ALA A 62 11.61 -2.73 1.88
C ALA A 62 12.25 -1.35 1.84
N SER A 63 12.88 -1.00 2.96
CA SER A 63 13.88 0.05 3.10
C SER A 63 15.15 -0.54 3.71
N GLY A 64 16.31 0.04 3.39
CA GLY A 64 17.57 -0.47 3.90
C GLY A 64 18.78 0.42 3.60
N GLU A 65 19.92 -0.01 4.09
CA GLU A 65 21.22 0.62 3.88
C GLU A 65 21.98 -0.12 2.76
N VAL A 66 22.48 0.61 1.78
CA VAL A 66 23.32 0.07 0.71
C VAL A 66 24.66 -0.39 1.30
N ILE A 67 24.99 -1.67 1.17
CA ILE A 67 26.26 -2.25 1.66
C ILE A 67 27.26 -2.40 0.54
N GLU A 68 26.81 -2.83 -0.64
CA GLU A 68 27.66 -3.06 -1.80
C GLU A 68 26.92 -2.65 -3.08
N VAL A 69 27.65 -2.18 -4.07
CA VAL A 69 27.12 -1.77 -5.38
C VAL A 69 27.87 -2.49 -6.50
N GLY A 70 27.14 -2.93 -7.52
CA GLY A 70 27.72 -3.47 -8.75
C GLY A 70 28.50 -2.41 -9.52
N ARG A 71 29.45 -2.84 -10.36
CA ARG A 71 30.41 -1.95 -11.05
C ARG A 71 29.78 -0.89 -11.96
N ASN A 72 28.55 -1.12 -12.45
CA ASN A 72 27.83 -0.19 -13.32
C ASN A 72 26.93 0.78 -12.55
N VAL A 73 26.84 0.65 -11.23
CA VAL A 73 25.95 1.48 -10.41
C VAL A 73 26.65 2.77 -10.03
N THR A 74 26.04 3.90 -10.39
CA THR A 74 26.59 5.25 -10.13
C THR A 74 25.64 6.15 -9.34
N ALA A 75 24.34 5.80 -9.26
CA ALA A 75 23.30 6.65 -8.66
C ALA A 75 23.29 6.62 -7.13
N VAL A 76 23.81 5.55 -6.53
CA VAL A 76 23.87 5.32 -5.08
C VAL A 76 25.22 4.72 -4.71
N LYS A 77 25.59 4.81 -3.44
CA LYS A 77 26.86 4.31 -2.89
C LYS A 77 26.63 3.61 -1.55
N PRO A 78 27.58 2.79 -1.07
CA PRO A 78 27.55 2.24 0.28
C PRO A 78 27.31 3.32 1.35
N GLY A 79 26.43 3.02 2.32
CA GLY A 79 25.96 3.94 3.36
C GLY A 79 24.74 4.79 2.98
N ASP A 80 24.29 4.77 1.72
CA ASP A 80 23.04 5.44 1.35
C ASP A 80 21.83 4.65 1.89
N ILE A 81 20.86 5.36 2.45
CA ILE A 81 19.59 4.78 2.89
C ILE A 81 18.59 4.89 1.74
N ILE A 82 17.94 3.79 1.42
CA ILE A 82 17.05 3.67 0.25
C ILE A 82 15.74 2.98 0.60
N THR A 83 14.74 3.14 -0.26
CA THR A 83 13.62 2.22 -0.42
C THR A 83 13.68 1.57 -1.78
N ALA A 84 13.20 0.33 -1.91
CA ALA A 84 13.45 -0.49 -3.09
C ALA A 84 12.23 -1.29 -3.54
N LEU A 85 12.17 -1.54 -4.84
CA LEU A 85 11.40 -2.62 -5.44
C LEU A 85 12.27 -3.89 -5.41
N ALA A 86 12.06 -4.74 -4.42
CA ALA A 86 12.86 -5.95 -4.22
C ALA A 86 11.99 -7.11 -3.73
N LEU A 87 12.40 -8.33 -4.05
CA LEU A 87 11.78 -9.56 -3.59
C LEU A 87 12.85 -10.68 -3.68
N PRO A 88 13.09 -11.44 -2.62
CA PRO A 88 12.49 -11.38 -1.28
C PRO A 88 13.21 -10.41 -0.34
N ALA A 89 12.49 -9.74 0.55
CA ALA A 89 13.07 -8.78 1.49
C ALA A 89 12.71 -9.02 2.98
N TYR A 90 12.02 -10.11 3.33
CA TYR A 90 11.96 -10.56 4.72
C TYR A 90 13.23 -11.35 5.06
N ALA A 91 14.35 -10.62 5.12
CA ALA A 91 15.69 -11.15 5.38
C ALA A 91 16.62 -10.02 5.84
N ASP A 92 17.74 -10.36 6.51
CA ASP A 92 18.73 -9.36 6.94
C ASP A 92 19.32 -8.57 5.77
N TYR A 93 19.42 -9.21 4.60
CA TYR A 93 19.92 -8.58 3.36
C TYR A 93 19.03 -8.98 2.18
N PHE A 94 18.88 -8.07 1.24
CA PHE A 94 18.24 -8.32 -0.04
C PHE A 94 19.01 -7.69 -1.19
N VAL A 95 18.71 -8.15 -2.40
CA VAL A 95 19.26 -7.60 -3.64
C VAL A 95 18.19 -6.81 -4.37
N ALA A 96 18.57 -5.65 -4.88
CA ALA A 96 17.71 -4.86 -5.76
C ALA A 96 18.48 -4.40 -7.00
N SER A 97 17.78 -4.26 -8.14
CA SER A 97 18.33 -3.57 -9.31
C SER A 97 18.55 -2.10 -9.00
N ALA A 98 19.62 -1.52 -9.50
CA ALA A 98 19.91 -0.08 -9.38
C ALA A 98 18.78 0.81 -9.92
N GLU A 99 18.02 0.33 -10.90
CA GLU A 99 16.86 1.04 -11.46
C GLU A 99 15.62 0.95 -10.56
N GLY A 100 15.59 0.01 -9.59
CA GLY A 100 14.46 -0.26 -8.69
C GLY A 100 14.54 0.46 -7.35
N VAL A 101 15.51 1.35 -7.13
CA VAL A 101 15.73 2.00 -5.83
C VAL A 101 15.51 3.51 -5.88
N VAL A 102 15.11 4.05 -4.72
CA VAL A 102 15.03 5.49 -4.48
C VAL A 102 15.71 5.83 -3.17
N LYS A 103 16.64 6.79 -3.22
CA LYS A 103 17.32 7.29 -2.02
C LYS A 103 16.33 8.03 -1.12
N LEU A 104 16.38 7.72 0.17
CA LEU A 104 15.51 8.36 1.15
C LEU A 104 16.06 9.74 1.54
N PRO A 105 15.20 10.77 1.61
CA PRO A 105 15.52 12.00 2.31
C PRO A 105 15.88 11.71 3.79
N GLN A 106 16.88 12.41 4.33
CA GLN A 106 17.36 12.18 5.70
C GLN A 106 16.29 12.35 6.79
N VAL A 107 15.25 13.15 6.52
CA VAL A 107 14.14 13.39 7.46
C VAL A 107 13.15 12.23 7.52
N ILE A 108 13.20 11.29 6.59
CA ILE A 108 12.29 10.15 6.54
C ILE A 108 12.93 8.98 7.30
N ASN A 109 12.25 8.52 8.36
CA ASN A 109 12.64 7.31 9.05
C ASN A 109 12.39 6.08 8.14
N PRO A 110 13.40 5.25 7.89
CA PRO A 110 13.28 4.07 7.03
C PRO A 110 12.13 3.12 7.40
N THR A 111 11.81 3.01 8.69
CA THR A 111 10.70 2.17 9.19
C THR A 111 9.34 2.57 8.60
N TYR A 112 9.17 3.85 8.30
CA TYR A 112 7.91 4.39 7.76
C TYR A 112 7.98 4.70 6.27
N ALA A 113 9.10 4.43 5.62
CA ALA A 113 9.35 4.83 4.23
C ALA A 113 8.64 3.99 3.15
N LEU A 114 7.90 2.97 3.47
CA LEU A 114 7.06 2.06 2.65
C LEU A 114 6.94 2.46 1.15
N GLY A 115 8.09 2.64 0.47
CA GLY A 115 8.15 3.30 -0.83
C GLY A 115 7.36 2.59 -1.93
N GLU A 116 7.32 1.26 -1.94
CA GLU A 116 6.54 0.49 -2.91
C GLU A 116 5.05 0.72 -2.73
N ALA A 117 4.54 0.62 -1.51
CA ALA A 117 3.12 0.80 -1.23
C ALA A 117 2.66 2.25 -1.46
N VAL A 118 3.47 3.24 -1.05
CA VAL A 118 3.23 4.66 -1.32
C VAL A 118 3.25 4.93 -2.82
N ALA A 119 4.17 4.31 -3.59
CA ALA A 119 4.22 4.46 -5.05
C ALA A 119 2.94 3.98 -5.73
N CYS A 120 2.34 2.89 -5.27
CA CYS A 120 1.06 2.42 -5.79
C CYS A 120 -0.05 3.47 -5.60
N CYS A 121 -0.12 4.10 -4.42
CA CYS A 121 -1.10 5.15 -4.13
C CYS A 121 -0.83 6.42 -4.96
N VAL A 122 0.44 6.84 -5.08
CA VAL A 122 0.83 8.01 -5.89
C VAL A 122 0.51 7.80 -7.37
N HIS A 123 0.78 6.60 -7.89
CA HIS A 123 0.40 6.27 -9.27
C HIS A 123 -1.12 6.35 -9.46
N ALA A 124 -1.90 5.79 -8.54
CA ALA A 124 -3.36 5.91 -8.57
C ALA A 124 -3.78 7.39 -8.54
N ALA A 125 -3.19 8.20 -7.64
CA ALA A 125 -3.49 9.63 -7.51
C ALA A 125 -3.20 10.42 -8.78
N ASN A 126 -2.10 10.12 -9.47
CA ASN A 126 -1.78 10.72 -10.75
C ASN A 126 -2.82 10.38 -11.84
N ARG A 127 -3.55 9.26 -11.69
CA ARG A 127 -4.58 8.83 -12.63
C ARG A 127 -5.98 9.33 -12.27
N PHE A 128 -6.32 9.40 -10.99
CA PHE A 128 -7.67 9.91 -10.65
C PHE A 128 -7.82 11.41 -10.84
N GLY A 129 -6.71 12.15 -10.84
CA GLY A 129 -6.66 13.54 -11.32
C GLY A 129 -7.66 14.46 -10.60
N THR A 130 -7.63 14.47 -9.25
CA THR A 130 -8.43 15.40 -8.43
C THR A 130 -8.16 16.84 -8.85
N LYS A 131 -9.21 17.62 -8.96
CA LYS A 131 -9.15 19.05 -9.24
C LYS A 131 -9.60 19.85 -8.01
N PRO A 132 -9.11 21.09 -7.84
CA PRO A 132 -9.65 21.97 -6.83
C PRO A 132 -11.18 22.11 -6.96
N GLY A 133 -11.88 21.79 -5.86
CA GLY A 133 -13.34 21.80 -5.82
C GLY A 133 -13.99 20.42 -5.95
N ASP A 134 -13.29 19.36 -6.41
CA ASP A 134 -13.85 18.00 -6.47
C ASP A 134 -14.26 17.51 -5.07
N LYS A 135 -15.41 16.86 -5.00
CA LYS A 135 -15.89 16.09 -3.85
C LYS A 135 -15.50 14.64 -4.01
N LEU A 136 -14.95 14.06 -2.97
CA LEU A 136 -14.36 12.73 -3.04
C LEU A 136 -14.90 11.81 -1.95
N ALA A 137 -15.21 10.54 -2.31
CA ALA A 137 -15.51 9.49 -1.33
C ALA A 137 -14.42 8.40 -1.38
N ILE A 138 -14.01 7.91 -0.20
CA ILE A 138 -13.10 6.77 -0.03
C ILE A 138 -13.89 5.61 0.56
N VAL A 139 -14.02 4.52 -0.18
CA VAL A 139 -14.65 3.27 0.28
C VAL A 139 -13.56 2.26 0.61
N GLY A 140 -13.33 2.09 1.91
CA GLY A 140 -12.22 1.33 2.48
C GLY A 140 -11.08 2.23 2.97
N CYS A 141 -11.04 2.46 4.29
CA CYS A 141 -10.06 3.31 4.96
C CYS A 141 -8.91 2.48 5.58
N GLY A 142 -8.44 1.47 4.86
CA GLY A 142 -7.19 0.78 5.16
C GLY A 142 -5.97 1.63 4.79
N PHE A 143 -4.76 1.07 4.89
CA PHE A 143 -3.52 1.78 4.60
C PHE A 143 -3.55 2.49 3.23
N MET A 144 -3.88 1.77 2.14
CA MET A 144 -3.92 2.34 0.79
C MET A 144 -4.96 3.45 0.64
N GLY A 145 -6.19 3.22 1.16
CA GLY A 145 -7.27 4.22 1.12
C GLY A 145 -6.89 5.51 1.84
N LEU A 146 -6.26 5.40 3.02
CA LEU A 146 -5.83 6.56 3.80
C LEU A 146 -4.68 7.34 3.14
N ILE A 147 -3.77 6.68 2.43
CA ILE A 147 -2.73 7.36 1.63
C ILE A 147 -3.36 8.05 0.41
N CYS A 148 -4.26 7.37 -0.31
CA CYS A 148 -4.98 7.98 -1.43
C CYS A 148 -5.80 9.20 -0.99
N MET A 149 -6.40 9.16 0.21
CA MET A 149 -7.12 10.29 0.80
C MET A 149 -6.21 11.50 1.03
N GLN A 150 -5.04 11.29 1.64
CA GLN A 150 -4.06 12.38 1.85
C GLN A 150 -3.60 12.97 0.52
N LEU A 151 -3.40 12.13 -0.51
CA LEU A 151 -3.06 12.57 -1.86
C LEU A 151 -4.18 13.38 -2.52
N ALA A 152 -5.44 12.95 -2.38
CA ALA A 152 -6.60 13.69 -2.90
C ALA A 152 -6.72 15.07 -2.23
N LYS A 153 -6.51 15.13 -0.92
CA LYS A 153 -6.46 16.39 -0.17
C LYS A 153 -5.35 17.31 -0.67
N TYR A 154 -4.14 16.78 -0.85
CA TYR A 154 -3.01 17.51 -1.43
C TYR A 154 -3.32 18.05 -2.84
N GLN A 155 -4.05 17.29 -3.66
CA GLN A 155 -4.46 17.69 -5.01
C GLN A 155 -5.61 18.70 -5.04
N GLY A 156 -6.24 19.01 -3.91
CA GLY A 156 -7.24 20.07 -3.78
C GLY A 156 -8.69 19.60 -3.70
N ALA A 157 -8.96 18.36 -3.29
CA ALA A 157 -10.31 17.91 -2.95
C ALA A 157 -10.95 18.88 -1.96
N SER A 158 -12.15 19.36 -2.26
CA SER A 158 -12.88 20.34 -1.43
C SER A 158 -13.66 19.69 -0.29
N PHE A 159 -14.00 18.41 -0.43
CA PHE A 159 -14.73 17.62 0.55
C PHE A 159 -14.35 16.15 0.42
N ILE A 160 -14.09 15.50 1.54
CA ILE A 160 -13.69 14.08 1.61
C ILE A 160 -14.61 13.33 2.57
N CYS A 161 -15.35 12.34 2.04
CA CYS A 161 -16.18 11.41 2.78
C CYS A 161 -15.46 10.07 2.89
N ALA A 162 -15.16 9.62 4.10
CA ALA A 162 -14.55 8.33 4.37
C ALA A 162 -15.62 7.28 4.75
N ILE A 163 -15.51 6.06 4.20
CA ILE A 163 -16.50 5.01 4.45
C ILE A 163 -15.77 3.71 4.79
N ASP A 164 -15.92 3.24 6.02
CA ASP A 164 -15.33 1.98 6.49
C ASP A 164 -16.16 1.41 7.66
N PRO A 165 -16.38 0.07 7.73
CA PRO A 165 -17.10 -0.53 8.86
C PRO A 165 -16.33 -0.45 10.20
N VAL A 166 -15.00 -0.36 10.16
CA VAL A 166 -14.13 -0.39 11.36
C VAL A 166 -14.01 1.01 11.95
N VAL A 167 -14.31 1.15 13.24
CA VAL A 167 -14.36 2.46 13.92
C VAL A 167 -13.00 3.14 13.93
N GLU A 168 -11.92 2.41 14.24
CA GLU A 168 -10.55 2.94 14.29
C GLU A 168 -10.09 3.49 12.94
N ARG A 169 -10.56 2.88 11.84
CA ARG A 169 -10.26 3.36 10.49
C ARG A 169 -11.00 4.65 10.16
N ARG A 170 -12.26 4.78 10.59
CA ARG A 170 -13.01 6.02 10.45
C ARG A 170 -12.41 7.16 11.27
N GLU A 171 -12.04 6.89 12.53
CA GLU A 171 -11.36 7.87 13.39
C GLU A 171 -10.03 8.32 12.80
N MET A 172 -9.23 7.38 12.27
CA MET A 172 -7.96 7.70 11.62
C MET A 172 -8.17 8.53 10.35
N SER A 173 -9.22 8.23 9.56
CA SER A 173 -9.53 9.02 8.36
C SER A 173 -9.85 10.48 8.72
N GLN A 174 -10.60 10.73 9.78
CA GLN A 174 -10.88 12.10 10.26
C GLN A 174 -9.61 12.81 10.76
N ARG A 175 -8.74 12.10 11.50
CA ARG A 175 -7.43 12.66 11.92
C ARG A 175 -6.54 13.05 10.74
N LEU A 176 -6.61 12.30 9.65
CA LEU A 176 -5.81 12.54 8.44
C LEU A 176 -6.50 13.46 7.43
N GLY A 177 -7.71 13.94 7.72
CA GLY A 177 -8.34 15.03 7.00
C GLY A 177 -9.59 14.70 6.19
N ALA A 178 -10.29 13.59 6.50
CA ALA A 178 -11.67 13.42 6.04
C ALA A 178 -12.61 14.37 6.80
N ASP A 179 -13.55 14.97 6.07
CA ASP A 179 -14.54 15.90 6.64
C ASP A 179 -15.61 15.13 7.41
N VAL A 180 -16.01 13.97 6.89
CA VAL A 180 -16.99 13.06 7.50
C VAL A 180 -16.57 11.60 7.35
N ALA A 181 -17.07 10.74 8.25
CA ALA A 181 -16.80 9.32 8.18
C ALA A 181 -18.04 8.48 8.53
N TYR A 182 -18.40 7.49 7.71
CA TYR A 182 -19.59 6.68 7.86
C TYR A 182 -19.30 5.19 7.96
N ASN A 183 -20.13 4.51 8.75
CA ASN A 183 -20.22 3.04 8.74
C ASN A 183 -21.26 2.62 7.69
N PRO A 184 -20.87 1.89 6.61
CA PRO A 184 -21.78 1.52 5.53
C PRO A 184 -22.88 0.55 5.96
N PHE A 185 -22.77 -0.09 7.13
CA PHE A 185 -23.81 -0.95 7.67
C PHE A 185 -24.89 -0.17 8.46
N GLU A 186 -24.54 1.02 8.95
CA GLU A 186 -25.44 1.90 9.72
C GLU A 186 -26.02 3.01 8.84
N THR A 187 -25.20 3.61 7.97
CA THR A 187 -25.58 4.71 7.08
C THR A 187 -25.58 4.23 5.63
N LYS A 188 -26.78 4.16 5.02
CA LYS A 188 -26.94 3.75 3.63
C LYS A 188 -26.50 4.85 2.65
N SER A 189 -26.18 4.46 1.41
CA SER A 189 -25.80 5.38 0.33
C SER A 189 -26.80 6.52 0.14
N ASP A 190 -28.11 6.24 0.19
CA ASP A 190 -29.16 7.25 0.02
C ASP A 190 -29.10 8.36 1.10
N ALA A 191 -28.79 8.00 2.35
CA ALA A 191 -28.65 8.97 3.44
C ALA A 191 -27.37 9.85 3.23
N ILE A 192 -26.27 9.25 2.81
CA ILE A 192 -25.03 9.98 2.49
C ILE A 192 -25.27 10.95 1.32
N LEU A 193 -25.98 10.49 0.28
CA LEU A 193 -26.32 11.30 -0.88
C LEU A 193 -27.30 12.43 -0.54
N ALA A 194 -28.27 12.19 0.35
CA ALA A 194 -29.22 13.20 0.81
C ALA A 194 -28.51 14.35 1.56
N GLU A 195 -27.46 14.02 2.32
CA GLU A 195 -26.71 15.00 3.11
C GLU A 195 -25.65 15.74 2.30
N HIS A 196 -24.93 15.01 1.43
CA HIS A 196 -23.75 15.57 0.77
C HIS A 196 -23.87 15.67 -0.75
N GLY A 197 -24.90 15.07 -1.38
CA GLY A 197 -24.98 14.91 -2.83
C GLY A 197 -23.99 13.86 -3.37
N GLU A 198 -23.90 13.76 -4.68
CA GLU A 198 -23.00 12.84 -5.36
C GLU A 198 -21.53 13.30 -5.31
N PHE A 199 -20.59 12.35 -5.58
CA PHE A 199 -19.15 12.58 -5.52
C PHE A 199 -18.52 12.53 -6.91
N ASP A 200 -17.64 13.50 -7.22
CA ASP A 200 -16.93 13.56 -8.51
C ASP A 200 -15.96 12.38 -8.69
N ILE A 201 -15.36 11.93 -7.57
CA ILE A 201 -14.44 10.82 -7.53
C ILE A 201 -14.81 9.90 -6.37
N VAL A 202 -14.89 8.59 -6.65
CA VAL A 202 -15.06 7.56 -5.61
C VAL A 202 -13.93 6.56 -5.72
N ILE A 203 -13.13 6.44 -4.66
CA ILE A 203 -12.00 5.50 -4.59
C ILE A 203 -12.46 4.21 -3.92
N GLU A 204 -12.40 3.10 -4.63
CA GLU A 204 -12.59 1.75 -4.13
C GLU A 204 -11.23 1.22 -3.60
N ALA A 205 -11.08 1.05 -2.29
CA ALA A 205 -9.85 0.61 -1.63
C ALA A 205 -10.07 -0.58 -0.66
N ALA A 206 -11.24 -1.23 -0.72
CA ALA A 206 -11.58 -2.39 0.12
C ALA A 206 -11.40 -3.73 -0.60
N GLY A 207 -11.50 -3.76 -1.94
CA GLY A 207 -11.32 -4.97 -2.75
C GLY A 207 -12.46 -5.99 -2.66
N VAL A 208 -13.68 -5.57 -2.32
CA VAL A 208 -14.86 -6.43 -2.15
C VAL A 208 -16.04 -5.98 -3.01
N GLN A 209 -17.00 -6.90 -3.28
CA GLN A 209 -18.17 -6.61 -4.11
C GLN A 209 -19.00 -5.44 -3.57
N SER A 210 -19.29 -5.45 -2.27
CA SER A 210 -20.12 -4.40 -1.65
C SER A 210 -19.52 -3.00 -1.74
N ALA A 211 -18.19 -2.89 -1.83
CA ALA A 211 -17.51 -1.62 -2.03
C ALA A 211 -17.68 -1.13 -3.48
N VAL A 212 -17.64 -2.02 -4.48
CA VAL A 212 -17.90 -1.68 -5.90
C VAL A 212 -19.34 -1.21 -6.07
N ASP A 213 -20.30 -1.89 -5.41
CA ASP A 213 -21.71 -1.52 -5.44
C ASP A 213 -21.91 -0.11 -4.82
N LEU A 214 -21.31 0.12 -3.65
CA LEU A 214 -21.40 1.42 -2.96
C LEU A 214 -20.73 2.53 -3.79
N CYS A 215 -19.59 2.29 -4.43
CA CYS A 215 -18.97 3.25 -5.33
C CYS A 215 -19.90 3.63 -6.51
N THR A 216 -20.61 2.64 -7.06
CA THR A 216 -21.61 2.85 -8.12
C THR A 216 -22.78 3.73 -7.65
N ASP A 217 -23.21 3.58 -6.39
CA ASP A 217 -24.26 4.41 -5.82
C ASP A 217 -23.82 5.85 -5.63
N LEU A 218 -22.62 6.07 -5.09
CA LEU A 218 -22.14 7.37 -4.65
C LEU A 218 -21.60 8.26 -5.77
N VAL A 219 -21.07 7.68 -6.84
CA VAL A 219 -20.42 8.44 -7.93
C VAL A 219 -21.41 9.30 -8.69
N ALA A 220 -21.01 10.55 -9.00
CA ALA A 220 -21.79 11.49 -9.80
C ALA A 220 -21.91 11.08 -11.28
N GLN A 221 -22.84 11.71 -11.98
CA GLN A 221 -22.87 11.64 -13.45
C GLN A 221 -21.57 12.24 -14.00
N HIS A 222 -20.94 11.54 -14.98
CA HIS A 222 -19.60 11.84 -15.49
C HIS A 222 -18.50 11.80 -14.43
N GLY A 223 -18.76 11.16 -13.28
CA GLY A 223 -17.79 10.95 -12.21
C GLY A 223 -16.86 9.78 -12.49
N ARG A 224 -15.89 9.58 -11.60
CA ARG A 224 -14.83 8.58 -11.75
C ARG A 224 -14.83 7.61 -10.58
N ILE A 225 -14.79 6.30 -10.87
CA ILE A 225 -14.52 5.24 -9.91
C ILE A 225 -13.08 4.80 -10.09
N ILE A 226 -12.30 4.84 -9.01
CA ILE A 226 -10.88 4.46 -9.03
C ILE A 226 -10.71 3.14 -8.27
N LEU A 227 -10.25 2.11 -8.96
CA LEU A 227 -10.01 0.80 -8.36
C LEU A 227 -8.58 0.72 -7.82
N VAL A 228 -8.44 0.81 -6.51
CA VAL A 228 -7.17 0.67 -5.77
C VAL A 228 -7.15 -0.63 -4.96
N GLY A 229 -8.31 -1.11 -4.54
CA GLY A 229 -8.45 -2.34 -3.78
C GLY A 229 -7.91 -3.57 -4.52
N TYR A 230 -7.32 -4.52 -3.81
CA TYR A 230 -6.82 -5.76 -4.40
C TYR A 230 -7.91 -6.83 -4.32
N HIS A 231 -8.60 -7.04 -5.42
CA HIS A 231 -9.76 -7.93 -5.53
C HIS A 231 -9.34 -9.39 -5.62
N GLN A 232 -9.18 -10.08 -4.49
CA GLN A 232 -8.74 -11.48 -4.42
C GLN A 232 -9.90 -12.47 -4.25
N SER A 233 -10.92 -12.11 -3.46
CA SER A 233 -12.07 -12.98 -3.22
C SER A 233 -12.87 -13.26 -4.51
N ASN A 234 -13.53 -14.43 -4.56
CA ASN A 234 -14.31 -14.89 -5.70
C ASN A 234 -13.48 -14.91 -7.01
N ASN A 235 -12.25 -15.40 -6.95
CA ASN A 235 -11.31 -15.47 -8.10
C ASN A 235 -11.14 -14.12 -8.83
N GLY A 236 -11.26 -13.02 -8.13
CA GLY A 236 -11.18 -11.66 -8.69
C GLY A 236 -12.41 -11.19 -9.45
N LEU A 237 -13.46 -11.99 -9.53
CA LEU A 237 -14.68 -11.65 -10.28
C LEU A 237 -15.55 -10.66 -9.49
N ARG A 238 -16.08 -9.65 -10.20
CA ARG A 238 -17.02 -8.65 -9.69
C ARG A 238 -18.18 -8.46 -10.66
N THR A 239 -19.36 -8.25 -10.11
CA THR A 239 -20.55 -7.90 -10.89
C THR A 239 -20.75 -6.39 -10.86
N VAL A 240 -21.08 -5.79 -11.98
CA VAL A 240 -21.37 -4.36 -12.10
C VAL A 240 -22.73 -4.13 -12.74
N ASN A 241 -23.42 -3.07 -12.32
CA ASN A 241 -24.67 -2.64 -12.96
C ASN A 241 -24.35 -1.75 -14.16
N MET A 242 -24.22 -2.36 -15.33
CA MET A 242 -23.85 -1.65 -16.56
C MET A 242 -24.90 -0.61 -16.98
N GLU A 243 -26.18 -0.82 -16.70
CA GLU A 243 -27.23 0.16 -16.99
C GLU A 243 -26.98 1.46 -16.21
N ARG A 244 -26.73 1.36 -14.90
CA ARG A 244 -26.40 2.52 -14.05
C ARG A 244 -25.12 3.20 -14.49
N TRP A 245 -24.09 2.41 -14.84
CA TRP A 245 -22.83 2.96 -15.33
C TRP A 245 -23.00 3.74 -16.62
N ASN A 246 -23.83 3.23 -17.56
CA ASN A 246 -24.13 3.92 -18.79
C ASN A 246 -24.94 5.19 -18.57
N PHE A 247 -25.98 5.16 -17.72
CA PHE A 247 -26.78 6.34 -17.40
C PHE A 247 -25.98 7.45 -16.73
N LYS A 248 -25.05 7.07 -15.84
CA LYS A 248 -24.16 8.03 -15.17
C LYS A 248 -22.94 8.41 -16.03
N ALA A 249 -22.69 7.71 -17.15
CA ALA A 249 -21.50 7.89 -18.00
C ALA A 249 -20.19 7.87 -17.15
N ILE A 250 -20.04 6.83 -16.32
CA ILE A 250 -18.97 6.71 -15.34
C ILE A 250 -17.65 6.35 -16.03
N ASP A 251 -16.56 7.03 -15.66
CA ASP A 251 -15.20 6.59 -15.97
C ASP A 251 -14.71 5.62 -14.88
N VAL A 252 -14.26 4.43 -15.28
CA VAL A 252 -13.64 3.45 -14.36
C VAL A 252 -12.16 3.37 -14.63
N ILE A 253 -11.36 3.73 -13.62
CA ILE A 253 -9.91 3.84 -13.73
C ILE A 253 -9.27 2.79 -12.82
N ASN A 254 -8.49 1.87 -13.41
CA ASN A 254 -7.65 0.97 -12.63
C ASN A 254 -6.43 1.72 -12.08
N GLY A 255 -6.33 1.86 -10.76
CA GLY A 255 -5.24 2.59 -10.08
C GLY A 255 -3.93 1.80 -9.94
N HIS A 256 -3.90 0.52 -10.30
CA HIS A 256 -2.70 -0.32 -10.12
C HIS A 256 -1.58 0.03 -11.10
N VAL A 257 -0.34 0.05 -10.61
CA VAL A 257 0.87 0.21 -11.41
C VAL A 257 1.54 -1.14 -11.68
N ARG A 258 1.91 -1.41 -12.94
CA ARG A 258 2.58 -2.66 -13.35
C ARG A 258 3.92 -2.44 -14.03
N ARG A 259 4.17 -1.25 -14.56
CA ARG A 259 5.46 -0.91 -15.19
C ARG A 259 6.45 -0.42 -14.13
N GLN A 260 7.63 -1.03 -14.09
CA GLN A 260 8.66 -0.71 -13.09
C GLN A 260 9.09 0.76 -13.13
N ASN A 261 9.32 1.32 -14.30
CA ASN A 261 9.71 2.72 -14.46
C ASN A 261 8.64 3.69 -13.91
N GLU A 262 7.36 3.42 -14.15
CA GLU A 262 6.25 4.21 -13.61
C GLU A 262 6.18 4.08 -12.07
N LYS A 263 6.39 2.86 -11.55
CA LYS A 263 6.40 2.60 -10.11
C LYS A 263 7.56 3.33 -9.42
N VAL A 264 8.76 3.30 -9.98
CA VAL A 264 9.94 4.02 -9.44
C VAL A 264 9.75 5.53 -9.52
N ALA A 265 9.18 6.05 -10.60
CA ALA A 265 8.84 7.47 -10.69
C ALA A 265 7.83 7.90 -9.61
N ALA A 266 6.78 7.10 -9.41
CA ALA A 266 5.79 7.33 -8.35
C ALA A 266 6.41 7.17 -6.94
N MET A 267 7.33 6.22 -6.74
CA MET A 267 8.06 6.05 -5.48
C MET A 267 8.90 7.30 -5.15
N ARG A 268 9.62 7.85 -6.13
CA ARG A 268 10.39 9.09 -5.97
C ARG A 268 9.49 10.28 -5.62
N GLN A 269 8.35 10.42 -6.32
CA GLN A 269 7.34 11.44 -6.02
C GLN A 269 6.76 11.25 -4.61
N GLY A 270 6.47 10.01 -4.20
CA GLY A 270 5.97 9.68 -2.87
C GLY A 270 6.94 10.07 -1.75
N MET A 271 8.23 9.77 -1.90
CA MET A 271 9.25 10.17 -0.92
C MET A 271 9.38 11.70 -0.83
N MET A 272 9.27 12.41 -1.95
CA MET A 272 9.24 13.88 -1.95
C MET A 272 8.01 14.42 -1.21
N LEU A 273 6.81 13.87 -1.44
CA LEU A 273 5.58 14.28 -0.78
C LEU A 273 5.60 13.98 0.73
N MET A 274 6.22 12.86 1.14
CA MET A 274 6.46 12.55 2.55
C MET A 274 7.43 13.55 3.18
N GLN A 275 8.52 13.89 2.50
CA GLN A 275 9.48 14.90 2.96
C GLN A 275 8.82 16.27 3.18
N GLN A 276 7.87 16.62 2.33
CA GLN A 276 7.12 17.88 2.40
C GLN A 276 5.95 17.84 3.42
N GLY A 277 5.67 16.68 4.02
CA GLY A 277 4.59 16.50 5.00
C GLY A 277 3.19 16.39 4.39
N HIS A 278 3.06 16.17 3.07
CA HIS A 278 1.78 15.95 2.41
C HIS A 278 1.25 14.53 2.58
N ILE A 279 2.14 13.56 2.81
CA ILE A 279 1.82 12.16 3.14
C ILE A 279 2.52 11.82 4.45
N THR A 280 1.80 11.16 5.35
CA THR A 280 2.36 10.50 6.53
C THR A 280 1.91 9.06 6.59
N THR A 281 2.85 8.16 6.86
CA THR A 281 2.62 6.72 7.05
C THR A 281 2.78 6.31 8.51
N GLU A 282 3.51 7.09 9.31
CA GLU A 282 3.86 6.78 10.70
C GLU A 282 2.65 6.42 11.57
N PRO A 283 1.53 7.19 11.60
CA PRO A 283 0.36 6.86 12.42
C PRO A 283 -0.39 5.60 11.94
N LEU A 284 -0.03 5.06 10.76
CA LEU A 284 -0.65 3.89 10.15
C LEU A 284 0.18 2.61 10.36
N VAL A 285 1.37 2.71 10.95
CA VAL A 285 2.33 1.60 11.05
C VAL A 285 2.34 1.04 12.46
N THR A 286 2.24 -0.28 12.56
CA THR A 286 2.57 -1.05 13.76
C THR A 286 3.86 -1.82 13.49
N VAL A 287 4.89 -1.58 14.31
CA VAL A 287 6.21 -2.19 14.16
C VAL A 287 6.28 -3.49 14.95
N TYR A 288 6.78 -4.53 14.32
CA TYR A 288 7.09 -5.83 14.90
C TYR A 288 8.59 -6.10 14.73
N ASP A 289 9.21 -6.78 15.69
CA ASP A 289 10.55 -7.34 15.47
C ASP A 289 10.52 -8.38 14.35
N PHE A 290 11.60 -8.50 13.59
CA PHE A 290 11.66 -9.47 12.49
C PHE A 290 11.40 -10.91 12.95
N ASP A 291 11.91 -11.27 14.13
CA ASP A 291 11.68 -12.61 14.72
C ASP A 291 10.19 -12.84 15.07
N GLU A 292 9.34 -11.80 15.08
CA GLU A 292 7.89 -11.87 15.33
C GLU A 292 7.05 -11.90 14.04
N ILE A 293 7.65 -12.17 12.87
CA ILE A 293 6.95 -12.17 11.57
C ILE A 293 5.67 -13.01 11.58
N GLU A 294 5.70 -14.18 12.20
CA GLU A 294 4.51 -15.06 12.29
C GLU A 294 3.39 -14.41 13.12
N HIS A 295 3.74 -13.66 14.18
CA HIS A 295 2.79 -12.91 14.99
C HIS A 295 2.15 -11.77 14.18
N ALA A 296 2.95 -10.99 13.46
CA ALA A 296 2.48 -9.91 12.59
C ALA A 296 1.45 -10.39 11.55
N PHE A 297 1.73 -11.53 10.90
CA PHE A 297 0.82 -12.11 9.91
C PHE A 297 -0.47 -12.69 10.53
N ARG A 298 -0.40 -13.25 11.75
CA ARG A 298 -1.59 -13.69 12.48
C ARG A 298 -2.47 -12.52 12.88
N ASP A 299 -1.91 -11.43 13.37
CA ASP A 299 -2.64 -10.23 13.78
C ASP A 299 -3.35 -9.59 12.58
N LEU A 300 -2.66 -9.48 11.43
CA LEU A 300 -3.27 -9.02 10.18
C LEU A 300 -4.41 -9.95 9.71
N THR A 301 -4.22 -11.27 9.82
CA THR A 301 -5.25 -12.26 9.43
C THR A 301 -6.49 -12.16 10.31
N ARG A 302 -6.32 -11.88 11.61
CA ARG A 302 -7.43 -11.71 12.56
C ARG A 302 -8.14 -10.36 12.41
N GLY A 303 -7.53 -9.42 11.69
CA GLY A 303 -8.06 -8.06 11.59
C GLY A 303 -7.98 -7.30 12.91
N THR A 304 -6.85 -7.40 13.61
CA THR A 304 -6.63 -6.75 14.91
C THR A 304 -7.01 -5.28 14.86
N PRO A 305 -7.88 -4.78 15.76
CA PRO A 305 -8.28 -3.38 15.79
C PRO A 305 -7.08 -2.42 15.86
N GLY A 306 -7.13 -1.34 15.09
CA GLY A 306 -6.04 -0.35 15.03
C GLY A 306 -4.81 -0.77 14.22
N LEU A 307 -4.74 -2.00 13.72
CA LEU A 307 -3.64 -2.46 12.85
C LEU A 307 -3.97 -2.12 11.39
N PHE A 308 -3.33 -1.08 10.85
CA PHE A 308 -3.49 -0.67 9.45
C PHE A 308 -2.42 -1.30 8.56
N LYS A 309 -1.17 -1.31 9.02
CA LYS A 309 0.00 -1.80 8.30
C LYS A 309 1.02 -2.37 9.30
N ALA A 310 1.38 -3.63 9.16
CA ALA A 310 2.50 -4.19 9.90
C ALA A 310 3.81 -3.91 9.16
N VAL A 311 4.85 -3.58 9.90
CA VAL A 311 6.21 -3.39 9.41
C VAL A 311 7.15 -4.23 10.27
N LEU A 312 7.95 -5.07 9.63
CA LEU A 312 8.99 -5.87 10.27
C LEU A 312 10.27 -5.03 10.34
N GLN A 313 10.82 -4.83 11.53
CA GLN A 313 12.09 -4.15 11.76
C GLN A 313 13.19 -5.17 12.06
N MET A 314 14.32 -5.06 11.33
CA MET A 314 15.38 -6.08 11.39
C MET A 314 16.32 -5.92 12.59
N GLU A 315 16.56 -4.71 13.06
CA GLU A 315 17.39 -4.44 14.25
C GLU A 315 16.49 -4.14 15.45
N LYS A 316 16.74 -4.83 16.56
CA LYS A 316 16.15 -4.45 17.85
C LYS A 316 16.70 -3.10 18.28
N LYS A 317 15.81 -2.19 18.64
CA LYS A 317 16.20 -0.96 19.33
C LYS A 317 16.71 -1.25 20.74
#